data_bb3449926ca358fe599fb8760dd5dfaf
#
_entry.id   bb3449926ca358fe599fb8760dd5dfaf
#
_cell.length_a   1.000
_cell.length_b   1.000
_cell.length_c   1.000
_cell.angle_alpha   90.00
_cell.angle_beta   90.00
_cell.angle_gamma   90.00
#
_symmetry.space_group_name_H-M   'P 1'
#
loop_
_entity.id
_entity.type
_entity.pdbx_description
1 polymer ?
#
loop_
_entity_poly.entity_id
_entity_poly.type
_entity_poly.pdbx_seq_one_letter_code
_entity_poly.pdbx_strand_id
1 'polypeptide(L)'
;MHAKKMMHLIISMESGSLNHELLKFFEYDSSVPTNSAFYQQRSKLSVSAFRHLLKEFNLKFPLEKFRGKYYLIACDGSEFNIARNPDDPDTFHEPNGKYVSGFNMVHTISLYEVCSKRYLDLEV
;
A
#
# COMPACT_ATOMS: atom_id res chain seq x y z
N MET A 1 -20.02 0.77 4.73
CA MET A 1 -18.84 0.37 5.55
C MET A 1 -18.16 1.63 6.05
N HIS A 2 -17.86 1.73 7.37
CA HIS A 2 -17.19 2.90 7.94
C HIS A 2 -15.69 2.93 7.57
N ALA A 3 -15.08 4.13 7.50
CA ALA A 3 -13.68 4.33 7.12
C ALA A 3 -12.71 3.44 7.92
N LYS A 4 -12.87 3.34 9.23
CA LYS A 4 -12.04 2.47 10.09
C LYS A 4 -12.07 0.99 9.65
N LYS A 5 -13.27 0.45 9.36
CA LYS A 5 -13.42 -0.95 8.92
C LYS A 5 -12.82 -1.16 7.52
N MET A 6 -12.91 -0.15 6.64
CA MET A 6 -12.28 -0.16 5.32
C MET A 6 -10.76 -0.17 5.41
N MET A 7 -10.17 0.69 6.24
CA MET A 7 -8.72 0.71 6.46
C MET A 7 -8.22 -0.61 7.05
N HIS A 8 -8.94 -1.16 8.02
CA HIS A 8 -8.61 -2.47 8.60
C HIS A 8 -8.64 -3.57 7.54
N LEU A 9 -9.69 -3.62 6.70
CA LEU A 9 -9.76 -4.56 5.59
C LEU A 9 -8.55 -4.43 4.65
N ILE A 10 -8.23 -3.22 4.20
CA ILE A 10 -7.11 -2.99 3.27
C ILE A 10 -5.77 -3.44 3.88
N ILE A 11 -5.53 -3.15 5.15
CA ILE A 11 -4.28 -3.53 5.83
C ILE A 11 -4.19 -5.05 6.07
N SER A 12 -5.34 -5.72 6.24
CA SER A 12 -5.38 -7.17 6.48
C SER A 12 -5.42 -8.01 5.20
N MET A 13 -5.50 -7.38 4.02
CA MET A 13 -5.45 -8.12 2.74
C MET A 13 -4.12 -8.85 2.57
N GLU A 14 -4.22 -10.05 2.06
CA GLU A 14 -3.08 -10.91 1.71
C GLU A 14 -2.93 -10.97 0.17
N SER A 15 -2.56 -12.11 -0.37
CA SER A 15 -2.32 -12.30 -1.81
C SER A 15 -3.51 -12.88 -2.58
N GLY A 16 -4.68 -12.93 -1.97
CA GLY A 16 -5.90 -13.47 -2.58
C GLY A 16 -6.56 -12.53 -3.58
N SER A 17 -7.56 -13.03 -4.32
CA SER A 17 -8.42 -12.16 -5.11
C SER A 17 -9.27 -11.27 -4.18
N LEU A 18 -9.66 -10.08 -4.66
CA LEU A 18 -10.49 -9.17 -3.85
C LEU A 18 -11.75 -9.86 -3.28
N ASN A 19 -12.40 -10.69 -4.07
CA ASN A 19 -13.58 -11.41 -3.61
C ASN A 19 -13.25 -12.38 -2.46
N HIS A 20 -12.11 -13.07 -2.54
CA HIS A 20 -11.66 -13.96 -1.48
C HIS A 20 -11.32 -13.19 -0.19
N GLU A 21 -10.60 -12.06 -0.32
CA GLU A 21 -10.26 -11.19 0.80
C GLU A 21 -11.50 -10.63 1.51
N LEU A 22 -12.51 -10.21 0.72
CA LEU A 22 -13.79 -9.76 1.27
C LEU A 22 -14.51 -10.87 2.02
N LEU A 23 -14.65 -12.06 1.42
CA LEU A 23 -15.27 -13.22 2.06
C LEU A 23 -14.56 -13.58 3.37
N LYS A 24 -13.23 -13.65 3.36
CA LYS A 24 -12.40 -13.96 4.54
C LYS A 24 -12.59 -12.92 5.65
N PHE A 25 -12.51 -11.63 5.32
CA PHE A 25 -12.62 -10.53 6.30
C PHE A 25 -14.01 -10.46 6.97
N PHE A 26 -15.05 -10.82 6.24
CA PHE A 26 -16.44 -10.86 6.74
C PHE A 26 -16.87 -12.26 7.21
N GLU A 27 -15.91 -13.18 7.41
CA GLU A 27 -16.15 -14.53 7.94
C GLU A 27 -17.23 -15.30 7.16
N TYR A 28 -17.32 -15.06 5.83
CA TYR A 28 -18.33 -15.66 4.92
C TYR A 28 -19.78 -15.35 5.31
N ASP A 29 -20.03 -14.28 6.05
CA ASP A 29 -21.36 -13.81 6.42
C ASP A 29 -22.12 -13.24 5.20
N SER A 30 -23.45 -13.22 5.27
CA SER A 30 -24.30 -12.63 4.23
C SER A 30 -24.15 -11.13 4.05
N SER A 31 -23.48 -10.44 4.98
CA SER A 31 -23.18 -9.00 4.93
C SER A 31 -21.95 -8.63 4.09
N VAL A 32 -21.33 -9.61 3.41
CA VAL A 32 -20.17 -9.37 2.54
C VAL A 32 -20.51 -8.34 1.45
N PRO A 33 -19.78 -7.22 1.36
CA PRO A 33 -20.02 -6.24 0.30
C PRO A 33 -19.57 -6.78 -1.07
N THR A 34 -20.22 -6.30 -2.12
CA THR A 34 -19.77 -6.59 -3.48
C THR A 34 -18.44 -5.87 -3.78
N ASN A 35 -17.68 -6.36 -4.76
CA ASN A 35 -16.45 -5.69 -5.23
C ASN A 35 -16.72 -4.24 -5.64
N SER A 36 -17.85 -3.96 -6.30
CA SER A 36 -18.27 -2.60 -6.67
C SER A 36 -18.46 -1.70 -5.43
N ALA A 37 -19.16 -2.21 -4.41
CA ALA A 37 -19.34 -1.48 -3.16
C ALA A 37 -18.00 -1.22 -2.45
N PHE A 38 -17.07 -2.17 -2.49
CA PHE A 38 -15.71 -1.98 -1.97
C PHE A 38 -14.99 -0.84 -2.69
N TYR A 39 -14.94 -0.84 -4.03
CA TYR A 39 -14.29 0.21 -4.81
C TYR A 39 -14.87 1.60 -4.54
N GLN A 40 -16.21 1.72 -4.50
CA GLN A 40 -16.88 2.98 -4.18
C GLN A 40 -16.55 3.51 -2.77
N GLN A 41 -16.36 2.64 -1.80
CA GLN A 41 -16.00 3.06 -0.44
C GLN A 41 -14.50 3.33 -0.31
N ARG A 42 -13.65 2.57 -1.00
CA ARG A 42 -12.21 2.79 -1.04
C ARG A 42 -11.86 4.16 -1.61
N SER A 43 -12.53 4.59 -2.67
CA SER A 43 -12.29 5.89 -3.30
C SER A 43 -12.57 7.10 -2.38
N LYS A 44 -13.30 6.90 -1.29
CA LYS A 44 -13.56 7.94 -0.27
C LYS A 44 -12.45 8.04 0.78
N LEU A 45 -11.50 7.10 0.82
CA LEU A 45 -10.37 7.15 1.74
C LEU A 45 -9.27 8.03 1.15
N SER A 46 -8.81 8.98 1.93
CA SER A 46 -7.62 9.73 1.59
C SER A 46 -6.37 8.89 1.80
N VAL A 47 -5.41 8.99 0.86
CA VAL A 47 -4.07 8.39 1.00
C VAL A 47 -3.37 8.91 2.27
N SER A 48 -3.58 10.18 2.61
CA SER A 48 -3.03 10.79 3.83
C SER A 48 -3.46 10.09 5.13
N ALA A 49 -4.61 9.38 5.13
CA ALA A 49 -5.04 8.63 6.30
C ALA A 49 -4.11 7.44 6.61
N PHE A 50 -3.58 6.77 5.58
CA PHE A 50 -2.61 5.68 5.75
C PHE A 50 -1.24 6.21 6.18
N ARG A 51 -0.81 7.34 5.61
CA ARG A 51 0.43 8.02 6.04
C ARG A 51 0.33 8.45 7.52
N HIS A 52 -0.80 9.02 7.93
CA HIS A 52 -1.04 9.35 9.33
C HIS A 52 -0.99 8.11 10.23
N LEU A 53 -1.64 7.02 9.83
CA LEU A 53 -1.62 5.76 10.58
C LEU A 53 -0.21 5.19 10.76
N LEU A 54 0.60 5.19 9.70
CA LEU A 54 2.01 4.77 9.75
C LEU A 54 2.82 5.63 10.73
N LYS A 55 2.62 6.96 10.68
CA LYS A 55 3.27 7.91 11.58
C LYS A 55 2.89 7.66 13.04
N GLU A 56 1.60 7.52 13.34
CA GLU A 56 1.11 7.24 14.69
C GLU A 56 1.61 5.89 15.22
N PHE A 57 1.65 4.87 14.35
CA PHE A 57 2.23 3.58 14.70
C PHE A 57 3.71 3.72 15.08
N ASN A 58 4.50 4.42 14.28
CA ASN A 58 5.93 4.63 14.55
C ASN A 58 6.19 5.47 15.81
N LEU A 59 5.32 6.45 16.10
CA LEU A 59 5.42 7.23 17.35
C LEU A 59 5.10 6.39 18.60
N LYS A 60 4.19 5.43 18.47
CA LYS A 60 3.74 4.60 19.60
C LYS A 60 4.75 3.53 19.99
N PHE A 61 5.57 3.07 19.08
CA PHE A 61 6.54 2.01 19.30
C PHE A 61 7.96 2.55 19.07
N PRO A 62 8.80 2.67 20.11
CA PRO A 62 10.15 3.18 19.96
C PRO A 62 10.97 2.30 19.03
N LEU A 63 11.92 2.93 18.32
CA LEU A 63 12.85 2.24 17.45
C LEU A 63 14.00 1.62 18.27
N GLU A 64 14.42 0.44 17.85
CA GLU A 64 15.63 -0.19 18.39
C GLU A 64 16.89 0.46 17.82
N LYS A 65 17.93 0.52 18.64
CA LYS A 65 19.21 1.07 18.22
C LYS A 65 20.25 -0.04 18.06
N PHE A 66 20.92 -0.07 16.95
CA PHE A 66 22.09 -0.91 16.75
C PHE A 66 23.20 -0.52 17.75
N ARG A 67 23.66 -1.51 18.52
CA ARG A 67 24.64 -1.32 19.64
C ARG A 67 24.21 -0.22 20.63
N GLY A 68 22.91 -0.01 20.82
CA GLY A 68 22.39 0.99 21.75
C GLY A 68 22.60 2.46 21.32
N LYS A 69 23.18 2.71 20.15
CA LYS A 69 23.64 4.05 19.74
C LYS A 69 23.06 4.51 18.41
N TYR A 70 23.04 3.68 17.38
CA TYR A 70 22.76 4.08 16.01
C TYR A 70 21.41 3.56 15.52
N TYR A 71 20.66 4.37 14.75
CA TYR A 71 19.57 3.90 13.92
C TYR A 71 20.13 3.48 12.56
N LEU A 72 19.77 2.27 12.10
CA LEU A 72 20.16 1.77 10.80
C LEU A 72 18.97 1.89 9.85
N ILE A 73 18.98 2.89 9.00
CA ILE A 73 17.91 3.17 8.06
C ILE A 73 18.39 2.77 6.65
N ALA A 74 17.68 1.80 6.05
CA ALA A 74 17.83 1.48 4.64
C ALA A 74 16.86 2.34 3.83
N CYS A 75 17.34 2.87 2.71
CA CYS A 75 16.53 3.55 1.71
C CYS A 75 16.53 2.68 0.45
N ASP A 76 15.34 2.28 0.00
CA ASP A 76 15.20 1.43 -1.18
C ASP A 76 14.13 1.98 -2.13
N GLY A 77 14.41 1.86 -3.44
CA GLY A 77 13.50 2.20 -4.50
C GLY A 77 12.86 0.94 -5.08
N SER A 78 11.55 0.94 -5.24
CA SER A 78 10.81 -0.16 -5.84
C SER A 78 9.89 0.35 -6.95
N GLU A 79 9.71 -0.46 -7.97
CA GLU A 79 8.87 -0.16 -9.12
C GLU A 79 7.67 -1.09 -9.16
N PHE A 80 6.47 -0.52 -9.27
CA PHE A 80 5.23 -1.27 -9.34
C PHE A 80 4.52 -1.03 -10.67
N ASN A 81 4.30 -2.09 -11.43
CA ASN A 81 3.44 -2.04 -12.60
C ASN A 81 1.99 -1.82 -12.16
N ILE A 82 1.35 -0.83 -12.75
CA ILE A 82 -0.06 -0.51 -12.54
C ILE A 82 -0.88 -0.73 -13.81
N ALA A 83 -2.20 -0.64 -13.71
CA ALA A 83 -3.08 -0.79 -14.87
C ALA A 83 -2.68 0.21 -15.97
N ARG A 84 -2.60 -0.29 -17.21
CA ARG A 84 -2.21 0.53 -18.36
C ARG A 84 -3.19 1.67 -18.57
N ASN A 85 -2.69 2.89 -18.59
CA ASN A 85 -3.40 4.12 -18.91
C ASN A 85 -2.47 5.06 -19.70
N PRO A 86 -2.54 5.08 -21.04
CA PRO A 86 -1.68 5.96 -21.86
C PRO A 86 -1.94 7.45 -21.67
N ASP A 87 -3.10 7.81 -21.10
CA ASP A 87 -3.48 9.21 -20.87
C ASP A 87 -2.89 9.78 -19.57
N ASP A 88 -2.12 8.98 -18.85
CA ASP A 88 -1.43 9.39 -17.62
C ASP A 88 0.08 9.54 -17.87
N PRO A 89 0.53 10.77 -18.21
CA PRO A 89 1.93 11.00 -18.59
C PRO A 89 2.91 10.83 -17.41
N ASP A 90 2.44 10.89 -16.18
CA ASP A 90 3.30 10.82 -15.00
C ASP A 90 3.79 9.38 -14.74
N THR A 91 3.02 8.39 -15.19
CA THR A 91 3.33 6.99 -14.97
C THR A 91 3.49 6.18 -16.25
N PHE A 92 3.13 6.73 -17.42
CA PHE A 92 3.20 6.03 -18.70
C PHE A 92 4.61 6.01 -19.28
N HIS A 93 5.08 4.81 -19.62
CA HIS A 93 6.32 4.56 -20.34
C HIS A 93 6.01 4.12 -21.76
N GLU A 94 6.62 4.78 -22.72
CA GLU A 94 6.49 4.48 -24.14
C GLU A 94 6.88 3.03 -24.48
N PRO A 95 6.37 2.50 -25.60
CA PRO A 95 6.77 1.20 -26.10
C PRO A 95 8.30 1.07 -26.21
N ASN A 96 8.81 -0.08 -25.83
CA ASN A 96 10.21 -0.43 -26.00
C ASN A 96 10.31 -1.87 -26.52
N GLY A 97 11.50 -2.34 -26.81
CA GLY A 97 11.72 -3.69 -27.39
C GLY A 97 11.13 -4.85 -26.57
N LYS A 98 10.84 -4.64 -25.29
CA LYS A 98 10.23 -5.62 -24.38
C LYS A 98 8.72 -5.44 -24.24
N TYR A 99 8.24 -4.20 -24.25
CA TYR A 99 6.82 -3.84 -24.08
C TYR A 99 6.32 -3.11 -25.32
N VAL A 100 5.66 -3.85 -26.22
CA VAL A 100 5.22 -3.36 -27.55
C VAL A 100 4.16 -2.26 -27.47
N SER A 101 3.31 -2.28 -26.44
CA SER A 101 2.20 -1.32 -26.27
C SER A 101 2.43 -0.25 -25.20
N GLY A 102 3.65 -0.18 -24.65
CA GLY A 102 3.92 0.65 -23.47
C GLY A 102 3.28 0.11 -22.20
N PHE A 103 3.60 0.71 -21.05
CA PHE A 103 3.12 0.29 -19.74
C PHE A 103 3.09 1.48 -18.77
N ASN A 104 2.33 1.36 -17.69
CA ASN A 104 2.37 2.31 -16.59
C ASN A 104 3.06 1.71 -15.38
N MET A 105 3.90 2.50 -14.75
CA MET A 105 4.71 2.10 -13.60
C MET A 105 4.81 3.24 -12.60
N VAL A 106 4.71 2.90 -11.33
CA VAL A 106 4.89 3.83 -10.21
C VAL A 106 6.20 3.51 -9.53
N HIS A 107 7.05 4.53 -9.38
CA HIS A 107 8.27 4.43 -8.59
C HIS A 107 7.97 4.81 -7.13
N THR A 108 8.44 4.01 -6.19
CA THR A 108 8.28 4.28 -4.76
C THR A 108 9.63 4.27 -4.08
N ILE A 109 9.78 5.12 -3.07
CA ILE A 109 10.95 5.15 -2.21
C ILE A 109 10.50 4.85 -0.78
N SER A 110 11.11 3.86 -0.16
CA SER A 110 10.80 3.48 1.21
C SER A 110 11.99 3.68 2.15
N LEU A 111 11.70 4.13 3.36
CA LEU A 111 12.64 4.18 4.48
C LEU A 111 12.32 3.04 5.45
N TYR A 112 13.27 2.15 5.64
CA TYR A 112 13.11 0.96 6.47
C TYR A 112 14.14 0.94 7.60
N GLU A 113 13.68 0.85 8.85
CA GLU A 113 14.58 0.71 10.00
C GLU A 113 14.85 -0.78 10.24
N VAL A 114 16.14 -1.13 10.16
CA VAL A 114 16.61 -2.52 10.05
C VAL A 114 16.50 -3.29 11.37
N CYS A 115 16.77 -2.66 12.50
CA CYS A 115 16.75 -3.31 13.82
C CYS A 115 15.32 -3.61 14.26
N SER A 116 14.44 -2.62 14.18
CA SER A 116 13.00 -2.78 14.53
C SER A 116 12.18 -3.44 13.42
N LYS A 117 12.77 -3.66 12.24
CA LYS A 117 12.11 -4.27 11.07
C LYS A 117 10.82 -3.56 10.67
N ARG A 118 10.88 -2.23 10.52
CA ARG A 118 9.70 -1.39 10.25
C ARG A 118 9.95 -0.37 9.16
N TYR A 119 8.91 -0.13 8.37
CA TYR A 119 8.86 1.03 7.49
C TYR A 119 8.62 2.30 8.30
N LEU A 120 9.45 3.32 8.06
CA LEU A 120 9.31 4.64 8.67
C LEU A 120 8.49 5.57 7.80
N ASP A 121 8.73 5.52 6.50
CA ASP A 121 8.04 6.33 5.50
C ASP A 121 8.02 5.66 4.13
N LEU A 122 7.11 6.09 3.27
CA LEU A 122 6.98 5.66 1.89
C LEU A 122 6.49 6.84 1.04
N GLU A 123 7.25 7.16 0.00
CA GLU A 123 6.91 8.16 -1.02
C GLU A 123 6.65 7.48 -2.37
N VAL A 124 5.75 8.08 -3.14
CA VAL A 124 5.31 7.61 -4.46
C VAL A 124 5.51 8.72 -5.47
#